data_0fa32bae0288ec74408508dec9586092
#
_entry.id   0fa32bae0288ec74408508dec9586092
#
_cell.length_a   1.000
_cell.length_b   1.000
_cell.length_c   1.000
_cell.angle_alpha   90.00
_cell.angle_beta   90.00
_cell.angle_gamma   90.00
#
_symmetry.space_group_name_H-M   'P 1'
#
loop_
_entity.id
_entity.type
_entity.pdbx_description
1 polymer ?
#
loop_
_entity_poly.entity_id
_entity_poly.type
_entity_poly.pdbx_seq_one_letter_code
_entity_poly.pdbx_strand_id
1 'polypeptide(L)'
;MPVKEWISSFQIAAIVGICKNAGKTTLLNHIIKSDPHHRYGVMSTGIDGEDTDTVFKHSKPKLILPAGSVYISDKIGLDEQSGNLEILGYAPGSQTNRKLWLVKAIIPVQTRITGPSSVKLQVSCCKALKKAGAERILIDGSLDRKSIALSSKVDALFLAIGAGYGNLEALKTELRRILFLKGIPQSTDLSLYQQSRLIELDSVALKIGNRWRSTGISSIIGSEAALRKLVQDSPKAAIYIPGAITDNGYSKLQSLFNGRSLIIRHPENIKLSLPKLESLLNASDIQTLIPHRIKGIALNSWAPGMHQKDAELFRAEVRSSFPGLNLIDTMELI
;
A
#
# COMPACT_ATOMS: atom_id res chain seq x y z
N MET A 1 3.52 -4.20 23.81
CA MET A 1 4.33 -4.07 22.59
C MET A 1 3.44 -3.55 21.49
N PRO A 2 3.81 -2.50 20.77
CA PRO A 2 2.95 -1.82 19.77
C PRO A 2 2.43 -2.75 18.66
N VAL A 3 3.20 -3.77 18.26
CA VAL A 3 2.80 -4.72 17.19
C VAL A 3 1.55 -5.52 17.56
N LYS A 4 1.31 -5.83 18.82
CA LYS A 4 0.09 -6.54 19.23
C LYS A 4 -1.19 -5.75 18.95
N GLU A 5 -1.14 -4.43 19.09
CA GLU A 5 -2.26 -3.54 18.76
C GLU A 5 -2.50 -3.50 17.24
N TRP A 6 -1.42 -3.57 16.43
CA TRP A 6 -1.55 -3.60 14.97
C TRP A 6 -2.22 -4.90 14.50
N ILE A 7 -1.87 -6.02 15.15
CA ILE A 7 -2.29 -7.36 14.74
C ILE A 7 -3.75 -7.64 15.11
N SER A 8 -4.28 -7.03 16.15
CA SER A 8 -5.61 -7.36 16.70
C SER A 8 -6.79 -7.04 15.76
N SER A 9 -6.59 -6.30 14.67
CA SER A 9 -7.69 -5.63 13.96
C SER A 9 -7.77 -5.85 12.45
N PHE A 10 -7.15 -6.88 11.85
CA PHE A 10 -7.26 -7.11 10.42
C PHE A 10 -7.52 -8.57 10.04
N GLN A 11 -8.20 -8.77 8.91
CA GLN A 11 -8.26 -10.03 8.18
C GLN A 11 -7.31 -10.04 6.98
N ILE A 12 -7.18 -8.90 6.29
CA ILE A 12 -6.28 -8.73 5.15
C ILE A 12 -5.46 -7.47 5.39
N ALA A 13 -4.15 -7.63 5.55
CA ALA A 13 -3.22 -6.51 5.67
C ALA A 13 -2.18 -6.50 4.54
N ALA A 14 -1.79 -5.31 4.11
CA ALA A 14 -0.68 -5.13 3.19
C ALA A 14 0.51 -4.50 3.92
N ILE A 15 1.71 -5.02 3.66
CA ILE A 15 2.98 -4.45 4.10
C ILE A 15 3.60 -3.78 2.88
N VAL A 16 3.75 -2.46 2.93
CA VAL A 16 4.24 -1.69 1.79
C VAL A 16 5.49 -0.91 2.18
N GLY A 17 6.47 -0.86 1.30
CA GLY A 17 7.68 -0.09 1.50
C GLY A 17 7.73 1.12 0.57
N ILE A 18 8.28 2.23 1.06
CA ILE A 18 8.52 3.42 0.24
C ILE A 18 9.87 3.37 -0.49
N CYS A 19 10.75 2.44 -0.11
CA CYS A 19 12.05 2.23 -0.75
C CYS A 19 12.45 0.76 -0.74
N LYS A 20 13.51 0.43 -1.47
CA LYS A 20 14.21 -0.85 -1.33
C LYS A 20 14.80 -0.96 0.09
N ASN A 21 14.88 -2.16 0.61
CA ASN A 21 15.42 -2.46 1.94
C ASN A 21 14.74 -1.71 3.10
N ALA A 22 13.49 -1.31 2.95
CA ALA A 22 12.71 -0.64 4.01
C ALA A 22 12.35 -1.55 5.20
N GLY A 23 12.76 -2.83 5.20
CA GLY A 23 12.49 -3.77 6.29
C GLY A 23 11.14 -4.51 6.20
N LYS A 24 10.47 -4.54 5.04
CA LYS A 24 9.19 -5.23 4.85
C LYS A 24 9.19 -6.68 5.31
N THR A 25 10.15 -7.47 4.85
CA THR A 25 10.25 -8.91 5.18
C THR A 25 10.51 -9.13 6.68
N THR A 26 11.35 -8.29 7.29
CA THR A 26 11.59 -8.32 8.74
C THR A 26 10.30 -8.04 9.51
N LEU A 27 9.55 -7.00 9.11
CA LEU A 27 8.26 -6.68 9.71
C LEU A 27 7.25 -7.82 9.53
N LEU A 28 7.17 -8.41 8.34
CA LEU A 28 6.27 -9.52 8.04
C LEU A 28 6.58 -10.74 8.93
N ASN A 29 7.85 -11.14 9.02
CA ASN A 29 8.29 -12.21 9.90
C ASN A 29 7.95 -11.91 11.37
N HIS A 30 8.14 -10.66 11.81
CA HIS A 30 7.84 -10.25 13.17
C HIS A 30 6.33 -10.30 13.46
N ILE A 31 5.47 -9.85 12.53
CA ILE A 31 4.01 -9.96 12.67
C ILE A 31 3.60 -11.42 12.84
N ILE A 32 4.08 -12.32 11.98
CA ILE A 32 3.76 -13.75 12.06
C ILE A 32 4.25 -14.36 13.37
N LYS A 33 5.48 -14.05 13.79
CA LYS A 33 6.07 -14.54 15.05
C LYS A 33 5.32 -14.04 16.29
N SER A 34 4.80 -12.81 16.23
CA SER A 34 4.10 -12.19 17.37
C SER A 34 2.68 -12.69 17.56
N ASP A 35 2.14 -13.41 16.60
CA ASP A 35 0.78 -13.95 16.61
C ASP A 35 0.75 -15.39 16.07
N PRO A 36 1.32 -16.35 16.81
CA PRO A 36 1.47 -17.74 16.38
C PRO A 36 0.18 -18.54 16.37
N HIS A 37 -0.92 -18.00 16.90
CA HIS A 37 -2.20 -18.69 17.03
C HIS A 37 -3.05 -18.65 15.77
N HIS A 38 -2.75 -17.74 14.84
CA HIS A 38 -3.50 -17.62 13.59
C HIS A 38 -2.77 -18.31 12.42
N ARG A 39 -3.56 -18.92 11.55
CA ARG A 39 -3.07 -19.47 10.28
C ARG A 39 -2.98 -18.34 9.25
N TYR A 40 -1.77 -18.10 8.79
CA TYR A 40 -1.50 -17.03 7.84
C TYR A 40 -1.63 -17.49 6.40
N GLY A 41 -2.29 -16.64 5.59
CA GLY A 41 -2.19 -16.66 4.15
C GLY A 41 -1.20 -15.59 3.69
N VAL A 42 -0.23 -15.92 2.82
CA VAL A 42 0.79 -14.95 2.42
C VAL A 42 0.96 -14.94 0.91
N MET A 43 1.06 -13.74 0.32
CA MET A 43 1.38 -13.54 -1.09
C MET A 43 2.12 -12.22 -1.32
N SER A 44 2.77 -12.08 -2.49
CA SER A 44 3.33 -10.81 -2.97
C SER A 44 2.44 -10.18 -4.06
N THR A 45 2.60 -8.89 -4.32
CA THR A 45 1.89 -8.18 -5.42
C THR A 45 2.60 -8.30 -6.77
N GLY A 46 3.61 -9.13 -6.90
CA GLY A 46 4.38 -9.32 -8.11
C GLY A 46 5.41 -10.43 -7.99
N ILE A 47 6.45 -10.37 -8.81
CA ILE A 47 7.61 -11.25 -8.68
C ILE A 47 8.53 -10.62 -7.64
N ASP A 48 8.58 -11.20 -6.45
CA ASP A 48 9.63 -10.90 -5.48
C ASP A 48 10.71 -11.97 -5.66
N GLY A 49 11.57 -11.78 -6.64
CA GLY A 49 12.44 -12.86 -7.11
C GLY A 49 13.92 -12.54 -7.27
N GLU A 50 14.38 -11.41 -6.75
CA GLU A 50 15.81 -11.17 -6.67
C GLU A 50 16.34 -11.62 -5.32
N ASP A 51 16.96 -12.79 -5.28
CA ASP A 51 17.59 -13.37 -4.07
C ASP A 51 18.78 -12.56 -3.54
N THR A 52 19.34 -11.71 -4.39
CA THR A 52 20.40 -10.78 -4.04
C THR A 52 20.02 -9.41 -4.56
N ASP A 53 20.17 -8.40 -3.73
CA ASP A 53 20.25 -7.04 -4.25
C ASP A 53 21.54 -6.99 -5.11
N THR A 54 21.39 -6.98 -6.43
CA THR A 54 22.49 -6.96 -7.39
C THR A 54 23.44 -5.78 -7.18
N VAL A 55 22.98 -4.75 -6.45
CA VAL A 55 23.77 -3.55 -6.12
C VAL A 55 24.61 -3.73 -4.86
N PHE A 56 24.10 -4.44 -3.83
CA PHE A 56 24.75 -4.45 -2.50
C PHE A 56 25.23 -5.81 -2.00
N LYS A 57 25.05 -6.92 -2.73
CA LYS A 57 25.51 -8.28 -2.37
C LYS A 57 25.12 -8.79 -0.96
N HIS A 58 24.15 -8.17 -0.29
CA HIS A 58 23.64 -8.62 1.01
C HIS A 58 22.48 -9.60 0.81
N SER A 59 22.49 -10.70 1.56
CA SER A 59 21.36 -11.65 1.59
C SER A 59 20.13 -10.96 2.20
N LYS A 60 19.03 -10.94 1.45
CA LYS A 60 17.73 -10.46 2.00
C LYS A 60 17.25 -11.43 3.08
N PRO A 61 16.63 -10.95 4.16
CA PRO A 61 15.99 -11.82 5.12
C PRO A 61 14.95 -12.68 4.40
N LYS A 62 15.04 -13.99 4.58
CA LYS A 62 14.06 -14.92 4.01
C LYS A 62 12.77 -14.88 4.82
N LEU A 63 11.65 -15.12 4.15
CA LEU A 63 10.36 -15.23 4.81
C LEU A 63 10.27 -16.58 5.52
N ILE A 64 9.89 -16.55 6.80
CA ILE A 64 9.72 -17.73 7.65
C ILE A 64 8.22 -17.92 7.89
N LEU A 65 7.68 -19.03 7.40
CA LEU A 65 6.28 -19.39 7.55
C LEU A 65 6.14 -20.58 8.50
N PRO A 66 5.31 -20.49 9.56
CA PRO A 66 5.02 -21.62 10.43
C PRO A 66 4.21 -22.70 9.70
N ALA A 67 4.24 -23.92 10.26
CA ALA A 67 3.40 -25.01 9.78
C ALA A 67 1.91 -24.60 9.73
N GLY A 68 1.20 -25.06 8.71
CA GLY A 68 -0.20 -24.69 8.45
C GLY A 68 -0.40 -23.38 7.69
N SER A 69 0.64 -22.58 7.49
CA SER A 69 0.56 -21.38 6.64
C SER A 69 0.26 -21.76 5.19
N VAL A 70 -0.56 -20.93 4.52
CA VAL A 70 -0.89 -21.08 3.09
C VAL A 70 -0.30 -19.91 2.33
N TYR A 71 0.31 -20.15 1.18
CA TYR A 71 0.96 -19.07 0.45
C TYR A 71 0.96 -19.30 -1.06
N ILE A 72 1.26 -18.25 -1.81
CA ILE A 72 1.42 -18.33 -3.26
C ILE A 72 2.92 -18.45 -3.57
N SER A 73 3.30 -19.49 -4.32
CA SER A 73 4.67 -19.76 -4.74
C SER A 73 4.80 -19.94 -6.25
N ASP A 74 6.03 -19.87 -6.74
CA ASP A 74 6.42 -20.26 -8.08
C ASP A 74 7.22 -21.58 -8.08
N LYS A 75 7.69 -22.02 -9.25
CA LYS A 75 8.44 -23.27 -9.37
C LYS A 75 9.71 -23.27 -8.49
N ILE A 76 10.44 -22.17 -8.45
CA ILE A 76 11.70 -22.06 -7.69
C ILE A 76 11.41 -22.24 -6.19
N GLY A 77 10.41 -21.57 -5.66
CA GLY A 77 10.03 -21.71 -4.25
C GLY A 77 9.52 -23.10 -3.90
N LEU A 78 8.91 -23.84 -4.86
CA LEU A 78 8.52 -25.23 -4.67
C LEU A 78 9.74 -26.16 -4.61
N ASP A 79 10.67 -25.98 -5.54
CA ASP A 79 11.88 -26.82 -5.64
C ASP A 79 12.76 -26.67 -4.39
N GLU A 80 12.87 -25.44 -3.83
CA GLU A 80 13.62 -25.15 -2.60
C GLU A 80 13.04 -25.86 -1.37
N GLN A 81 11.76 -26.20 -1.35
CA GLN A 81 11.03 -26.74 -0.20
C GLN A 81 10.43 -28.12 -0.45
N SER A 82 10.98 -28.89 -1.41
CA SER A 82 10.48 -30.21 -1.76
C SER A 82 10.37 -31.12 -0.54
N GLY A 83 9.19 -31.74 -0.36
CA GLY A 83 8.87 -32.61 0.78
C GLY A 83 8.35 -31.89 2.04
N ASN A 84 8.47 -30.57 2.13
CA ASN A 84 8.05 -29.76 3.30
C ASN A 84 6.72 -29.06 3.10
N LEU A 85 6.07 -29.26 1.95
CA LEU A 85 4.85 -28.56 1.56
C LEU A 85 3.86 -29.46 0.84
N GLU A 86 2.59 -29.06 0.91
CA GLU A 86 1.48 -29.65 0.20
C GLU A 86 1.03 -28.70 -0.91
N ILE A 87 0.99 -29.16 -2.16
CA ILE A 87 0.48 -28.40 -3.30
C ILE A 87 -1.04 -28.55 -3.34
N LEU A 88 -1.76 -27.45 -3.08
CA LEU A 88 -3.23 -27.44 -3.08
C LEU A 88 -3.83 -27.22 -4.47
N GLY A 89 -3.03 -26.77 -5.43
CA GLY A 89 -3.46 -26.53 -6.80
C GLY A 89 -2.84 -25.26 -7.40
N TYR A 90 -3.36 -24.86 -8.55
CA TYR A 90 -2.95 -23.59 -9.16
C TYR A 90 -3.61 -22.39 -8.48
N ALA A 91 -2.82 -21.35 -8.24
CA ALA A 91 -3.34 -20.08 -7.75
C ALA A 91 -4.00 -19.27 -8.87
N PRO A 92 -4.97 -18.39 -8.57
CA PRO A 92 -5.50 -17.43 -9.54
C PRO A 92 -4.40 -16.61 -10.19
N GLY A 93 -4.44 -16.46 -11.50
CA GLY A 93 -3.41 -15.78 -12.27
C GLY A 93 -2.26 -16.66 -12.75
N SER A 94 -2.33 -17.99 -12.49
CA SER A 94 -1.43 -18.96 -13.09
C SER A 94 -1.62 -19.00 -14.61
N GLN A 95 -0.52 -18.93 -15.37
CA GLN A 95 -0.50 -18.94 -16.83
C GLN A 95 0.50 -20.00 -17.33
N THR A 96 0.43 -20.36 -18.62
CA THR A 96 1.30 -21.38 -19.21
C THR A 96 2.78 -21.04 -19.07
N ASN A 97 3.14 -19.78 -19.27
CA ASN A 97 4.50 -19.27 -19.18
C ASN A 97 4.92 -18.88 -17.74
N ARG A 98 3.95 -18.72 -16.82
CA ARG A 98 4.19 -18.38 -15.42
C ARG A 98 3.19 -19.07 -14.52
N LYS A 99 3.57 -20.24 -14.03
CA LYS A 99 2.73 -21.00 -13.11
C LYS A 99 2.85 -20.45 -11.69
N LEU A 100 1.71 -20.25 -11.07
CA LEU A 100 1.57 -19.88 -9.65
C LEU A 100 0.82 -21.01 -8.94
N TRP A 101 1.34 -21.44 -7.79
CA TRP A 101 0.74 -22.48 -6.99
C TRP A 101 0.23 -21.96 -5.67
N LEU A 102 -0.88 -22.49 -5.24
CA LEU A 102 -1.38 -22.38 -3.87
C LEU A 102 -0.79 -23.54 -3.08
N VAL A 103 -0.07 -23.20 -2.02
CA VAL A 103 0.77 -24.14 -1.28
C VAL A 103 0.49 -24.02 0.20
N LYS A 104 0.57 -25.15 0.94
CA LYS A 104 0.48 -25.18 2.40
C LYS A 104 1.78 -25.73 2.97
N ALA A 105 2.34 -25.05 3.95
CA ALA A 105 3.50 -25.49 4.69
C ALA A 105 3.12 -26.65 5.64
N ILE A 106 3.75 -27.83 5.52
CA ILE A 106 3.54 -28.98 6.40
C ILE A 106 4.34 -28.78 7.69
N ILE A 107 5.55 -28.31 7.57
CA ILE A 107 6.45 -27.92 8.66
C ILE A 107 6.81 -26.44 8.50
N PRO A 108 7.48 -25.79 9.47
CA PRO A 108 7.99 -24.44 9.27
C PRO A 108 8.94 -24.38 8.07
N VAL A 109 8.71 -23.44 7.15
CA VAL A 109 9.49 -23.31 5.91
C VAL A 109 10.11 -21.92 5.80
N GLN A 110 11.28 -21.84 5.20
CA GLN A 110 11.93 -20.60 4.84
C GLN A 110 11.88 -20.44 3.31
N THR A 111 10.94 -19.65 2.82
CA THR A 111 10.58 -19.63 1.41
C THR A 111 10.46 -18.23 0.84
N ARG A 112 10.32 -18.18 -0.47
CA ARG A 112 9.96 -16.99 -1.24
C ARG A 112 8.47 -17.04 -1.59
N ILE A 113 7.85 -15.88 -1.67
CA ILE A 113 6.46 -15.72 -2.06
C ILE A 113 6.35 -14.95 -3.37
N THR A 114 5.29 -15.20 -4.10
CA THR A 114 4.98 -14.51 -5.33
C THR A 114 3.49 -14.18 -5.41
N GLY A 115 3.04 -13.59 -6.49
CA GLY A 115 1.63 -13.32 -6.73
C GLY A 115 1.37 -12.70 -8.10
N PRO A 116 0.12 -12.52 -8.49
CA PRO A 116 -0.24 -11.87 -9.74
C PRO A 116 -0.10 -10.35 -9.66
N SER A 117 0.17 -9.71 -10.80
CA SER A 117 0.36 -8.25 -10.88
C SER A 117 -0.96 -7.47 -10.89
N SER A 118 -2.10 -8.09 -11.25
CA SER A 118 -3.38 -7.37 -11.35
C SER A 118 -4.16 -7.43 -10.04
N VAL A 119 -4.72 -6.29 -9.61
CA VAL A 119 -5.52 -6.19 -8.37
C VAL A 119 -6.69 -7.18 -8.35
N LYS A 120 -7.38 -7.39 -9.48
CA LYS A 120 -8.47 -8.37 -9.60
C LYS A 120 -8.01 -9.79 -9.25
N LEU A 121 -6.86 -10.20 -9.77
CA LEU A 121 -6.28 -11.52 -9.49
C LEU A 121 -5.74 -11.61 -8.06
N GLN A 122 -5.16 -10.54 -7.53
CA GLN A 122 -4.73 -10.47 -6.12
C GLN A 122 -5.91 -10.66 -5.17
N VAL A 123 -7.06 -10.03 -5.44
CA VAL A 123 -8.32 -10.26 -4.68
C VAL A 123 -8.77 -11.73 -4.79
N SER A 124 -8.67 -12.33 -5.97
CA SER A 124 -8.99 -13.74 -6.17
C SER A 124 -8.04 -14.66 -5.40
N CYS A 125 -6.75 -14.33 -5.32
CA CYS A 125 -5.77 -15.03 -4.48
C CYS A 125 -6.13 -14.93 -3.00
N CYS A 126 -6.53 -13.77 -2.49
CA CYS A 126 -7.00 -13.64 -1.10
C CYS A 126 -8.18 -14.58 -0.81
N LYS A 127 -9.13 -14.70 -1.74
CA LYS A 127 -10.25 -15.65 -1.61
C LYS A 127 -9.77 -17.11 -1.59
N ALA A 128 -8.81 -17.45 -2.45
CA ALA A 128 -8.23 -18.79 -2.50
C ALA A 128 -7.48 -19.14 -1.20
N LEU A 129 -6.68 -18.22 -0.68
CA LEU A 129 -5.97 -18.36 0.60
C LEU A 129 -6.97 -18.56 1.77
N LYS A 130 -8.05 -17.76 1.83
CA LYS A 130 -9.11 -17.95 2.84
C LYS A 130 -9.78 -19.34 2.71
N LYS A 131 -10.13 -19.77 1.49
CA LYS A 131 -10.72 -21.08 1.24
C LYS A 131 -9.78 -22.23 1.66
N ALA A 132 -8.47 -22.03 1.53
CA ALA A 132 -7.45 -22.99 1.96
C ALA A 132 -7.16 -22.94 3.49
N GLY A 133 -7.92 -22.17 4.25
CA GLY A 133 -7.88 -22.14 5.72
C GLY A 133 -7.08 -21.01 6.33
N ALA A 134 -6.64 -20.02 5.55
CA ALA A 134 -6.01 -18.83 6.13
C ALA A 134 -7.02 -17.97 6.90
N GLU A 135 -6.69 -17.62 8.13
CA GLU A 135 -7.49 -16.76 9.02
C GLU A 135 -7.11 -15.30 8.85
N ARG A 136 -5.83 -15.05 8.61
CA ARG A 136 -5.25 -13.73 8.33
C ARG A 136 -4.43 -13.77 7.07
N ILE A 137 -4.51 -12.73 6.26
CA ILE A 137 -3.75 -12.63 5.01
C ILE A 137 -2.80 -11.44 5.10
N LEU A 138 -1.52 -11.71 4.80
CA LEU A 138 -0.48 -10.71 4.66
C LEU A 138 -0.04 -10.63 3.20
N ILE A 139 0.01 -9.40 2.69
CA ILE A 139 0.39 -9.12 1.31
C ILE A 139 1.67 -8.30 1.34
N ASP A 140 2.77 -8.85 0.82
CA ASP A 140 3.99 -8.08 0.57
C ASP A 140 3.84 -7.30 -0.74
N GLY A 141 3.92 -5.98 -0.65
CA GLY A 141 3.63 -5.10 -1.77
C GLY A 141 4.45 -3.82 -1.82
N SER A 142 4.21 -3.06 -2.85
CA SER A 142 4.68 -1.68 -3.00
C SER A 142 3.51 -0.70 -2.97
N LEU A 143 3.78 0.55 -2.62
CA LEU A 143 2.82 1.66 -2.61
C LEU A 143 2.60 2.15 -4.07
N ASP A 144 2.11 1.28 -4.94
CA ASP A 144 1.84 1.58 -6.35
C ASP A 144 0.33 1.60 -6.61
N ARG A 145 -0.09 2.36 -7.63
CA ARG A 145 -1.50 2.48 -8.07
C ARG A 145 -2.15 1.14 -8.41
N LYS A 146 -1.36 0.15 -8.81
CA LYS A 146 -1.82 -1.20 -9.18
C LYS A 146 -1.80 -2.18 -8.01
N SER A 147 -1.55 -1.70 -6.79
CA SER A 147 -1.51 -2.56 -5.62
C SER A 147 -2.88 -2.73 -4.99
N ILE A 148 -3.20 -3.96 -4.59
CA ILE A 148 -4.37 -4.27 -3.76
C ILE A 148 -4.34 -3.48 -2.43
N ALA A 149 -3.16 -3.05 -1.97
CA ALA A 149 -2.99 -2.23 -0.77
C ALA A 149 -3.85 -0.96 -0.79
N LEU A 150 -4.14 -0.42 -1.98
CA LEU A 150 -4.97 0.77 -2.18
C LEU A 150 -6.45 0.42 -2.45
N SER A 151 -6.84 -0.83 -2.31
CA SER A 151 -8.22 -1.27 -2.53
C SER A 151 -9.03 -1.27 -1.23
N SER A 152 -10.35 -1.21 -1.36
CA SER A 152 -11.29 -1.35 -0.23
C SER A 152 -11.26 -2.75 0.42
N LYS A 153 -10.54 -3.71 -0.15
CA LYS A 153 -10.46 -5.10 0.31
C LYS A 153 -9.37 -5.33 1.37
N VAL A 154 -8.50 -4.34 1.57
CA VAL A 154 -7.45 -4.39 2.61
C VAL A 154 -7.92 -3.63 3.84
N ASP A 155 -7.86 -4.26 5.01
CA ASP A 155 -8.35 -3.69 6.27
C ASP A 155 -7.28 -2.84 6.96
N ALA A 156 -6.00 -3.19 6.75
CA ALA A 156 -4.87 -2.52 7.36
C ALA A 156 -3.69 -2.41 6.38
N LEU A 157 -2.95 -1.33 6.52
CA LEU A 157 -1.70 -1.09 5.80
C LEU A 157 -0.60 -0.87 6.84
N PHE A 158 0.48 -1.62 6.72
CA PHE A 158 1.70 -1.42 7.48
C PHE A 158 2.75 -0.81 6.55
N LEU A 159 3.18 0.39 6.88
CA LEU A 159 4.14 1.13 6.08
C LEU A 159 5.55 0.84 6.58
N ALA A 160 6.44 0.40 5.70
CA ALA A 160 7.85 0.27 5.97
C ALA A 160 8.61 1.44 5.33
N ILE A 161 9.33 2.19 6.15
CA ILE A 161 10.21 3.29 5.76
C ILE A 161 11.64 2.94 6.16
N GLY A 162 12.65 3.58 5.57
CA GLY A 162 14.01 3.25 5.99
C GLY A 162 15.09 4.19 5.47
N ALA A 163 16.27 4.07 6.07
CA ALA A 163 17.46 4.84 5.74
C ALA A 163 17.89 4.72 4.26
N GLY A 164 17.46 3.66 3.57
CA GLY A 164 17.66 3.49 2.12
C GLY A 164 16.80 4.38 1.22
N TYR A 165 15.92 5.23 1.78
CA TYR A 165 15.09 6.15 0.97
C TYR A 165 15.89 7.32 0.37
N GLY A 166 17.02 7.67 0.95
CA GLY A 166 17.86 8.80 0.58
C GLY A 166 18.49 9.42 1.81
N ASN A 167 18.51 10.75 1.89
CA ASN A 167 18.94 11.42 3.12
C ASN A 167 17.77 11.54 4.12
N LEU A 168 18.12 11.85 5.36
CA LEU A 168 17.17 11.97 6.47
C LEU A 168 16.06 13.00 6.22
N GLU A 169 16.40 14.16 5.63
CA GLU A 169 15.42 15.21 5.35
C GLU A 169 14.42 14.82 4.25
N ALA A 170 14.88 14.08 3.24
CA ALA A 170 14.00 13.54 2.23
C ALA A 170 13.02 12.51 2.84
N LEU A 171 13.48 11.64 3.74
CA LEU A 171 12.62 10.70 4.45
C LEU A 171 11.60 11.43 5.34
N LYS A 172 12.04 12.44 6.09
CA LYS A 172 11.14 13.26 6.94
C LYS A 172 10.06 13.95 6.09
N THR A 173 10.45 14.51 4.95
CA THR A 173 9.54 15.18 4.01
C THR A 173 8.50 14.19 3.47
N GLU A 174 8.93 13.01 3.03
CA GLU A 174 8.02 11.98 2.53
C GLU A 174 7.11 11.44 3.63
N LEU A 175 7.62 11.24 4.84
CA LEU A 175 6.80 10.80 5.96
C LEU A 175 5.73 11.84 6.33
N ARG A 176 6.08 13.15 6.34
CA ARG A 176 5.09 14.23 6.52
C ARG A 176 4.02 14.17 5.43
N ARG A 177 4.42 14.00 4.15
CA ARG A 177 3.49 13.88 3.03
C ARG A 177 2.51 12.71 3.25
N ILE A 178 3.01 11.55 3.64
CA ILE A 178 2.18 10.36 3.92
C ILE A 178 1.23 10.61 5.10
N LEU A 179 1.67 11.30 6.14
CA LEU A 179 0.84 11.63 7.28
C LEU A 179 -0.28 12.61 6.92
N PHE A 180 -0.01 13.62 6.08
CA PHE A 180 -1.04 14.49 5.52
C PHE A 180 -2.07 13.69 4.70
N LEU A 181 -1.62 12.80 3.82
CA LEU A 181 -2.51 11.93 3.05
C LEU A 181 -3.35 11.01 3.94
N LYS A 182 -2.77 10.47 5.01
CA LYS A 182 -3.50 9.66 6.01
C LYS A 182 -4.58 10.48 6.72
N GLY A 183 -4.36 11.78 6.92
CA GLY A 183 -5.29 12.70 7.56
C GLY A 183 -6.52 13.04 6.70
N ILE A 184 -6.52 12.76 5.40
CA ILE A 184 -7.67 13.06 4.54
C ILE A 184 -8.87 12.17 4.93
N PRO A 185 -10.04 12.78 5.29
CA PRO A 185 -11.18 12.03 5.77
C PRO A 185 -11.83 11.19 4.67
N GLN A 186 -12.46 10.09 5.06
CA GLN A 186 -13.37 9.37 4.17
C GLN A 186 -14.66 10.17 4.00
N SER A 187 -15.19 10.20 2.79
CA SER A 187 -16.48 10.86 2.52
C SER A 187 -17.61 10.14 3.25
N THR A 188 -18.34 10.88 4.08
CA THR A 188 -19.51 10.43 4.82
C THR A 188 -20.82 10.85 4.15
N ASP A 189 -20.79 11.81 3.23
CA ASP A 189 -21.96 12.41 2.58
C ASP A 189 -22.46 11.60 1.37
N LEU A 190 -21.81 10.49 1.09
CA LEU A 190 -22.15 9.60 -0.01
C LEU A 190 -22.83 8.34 0.52
N SER A 191 -23.97 7.97 -0.06
CA SER A 191 -24.56 6.66 0.20
C SER A 191 -23.61 5.54 -0.26
N LEU A 192 -23.74 4.33 0.31
CA LEU A 192 -22.95 3.17 -0.10
C LEU A 192 -23.07 2.88 -1.61
N TYR A 193 -24.26 3.11 -2.18
CA TYR A 193 -24.49 2.98 -3.62
C TYR A 193 -23.68 4.01 -4.42
N GLN A 194 -23.66 5.27 -4.01
CA GLN A 194 -22.88 6.32 -4.67
C GLN A 194 -21.38 6.04 -4.56
N GLN A 195 -20.90 5.61 -3.38
CA GLN A 195 -19.49 5.23 -3.18
C GLN A 195 -19.08 4.09 -4.11
N SER A 196 -19.85 3.00 -4.18
CA SER A 196 -19.52 1.86 -5.05
C SER A 196 -19.50 2.26 -6.53
N ARG A 197 -20.46 3.08 -6.97
CA ARG A 197 -20.51 3.59 -8.36
C ARG A 197 -19.30 4.47 -8.70
N LEU A 198 -18.89 5.36 -7.79
CA LEU A 198 -17.73 6.22 -8.01
C LEU A 198 -16.41 5.43 -7.98
N ILE A 199 -16.28 4.41 -7.11
CA ILE A 199 -15.09 3.54 -7.08
C ILE A 199 -14.87 2.85 -8.44
N GLU A 200 -15.94 2.45 -9.12
CA GLU A 200 -15.86 1.79 -10.43
C GLU A 200 -15.70 2.78 -11.61
N LEU A 201 -15.96 4.06 -11.37
CA LEU A 201 -15.93 5.07 -12.42
C LEU A 201 -14.51 5.54 -12.71
N ASP A 202 -14.01 5.30 -13.93
CA ASP A 202 -12.66 5.69 -14.36
C ASP A 202 -12.60 7.06 -15.07
N SER A 203 -13.61 7.89 -14.87
CA SER A 203 -13.68 9.26 -15.39
C SER A 203 -14.00 10.27 -14.29
N VAL A 204 -13.53 11.51 -14.48
CA VAL A 204 -13.91 12.65 -13.65
C VAL A 204 -15.43 12.80 -13.67
N ALA A 205 -16.04 13.07 -12.51
CA ALA A 205 -17.46 13.32 -12.42
C ALA A 205 -17.75 14.60 -11.64
N LEU A 206 -18.86 15.23 -11.97
CA LEU A 206 -19.37 16.43 -11.29
C LEU A 206 -20.67 16.08 -10.53
N LYS A 207 -20.81 16.59 -9.31
CA LYS A 207 -22.06 16.46 -8.53
C LYS A 207 -23.01 17.58 -8.95
N ILE A 208 -24.05 17.22 -9.69
CA ILE A 208 -25.11 18.15 -10.14
C ILE A 208 -26.38 17.79 -9.39
N GLY A 209 -26.82 18.68 -8.48
CA GLY A 209 -27.84 18.34 -7.51
C GLY A 209 -27.41 17.14 -6.65
N ASN A 210 -28.24 16.11 -6.56
CA ASN A 210 -27.93 14.88 -5.81
C ASN A 210 -27.31 13.76 -6.66
N ARG A 211 -26.93 14.02 -7.91
CA ARG A 211 -26.44 13.00 -8.85
C ARG A 211 -25.03 13.30 -9.31
N TRP A 212 -24.21 12.25 -9.37
CA TRP A 212 -22.90 12.28 -10.00
C TRP A 212 -23.02 12.00 -11.49
N ARG A 213 -22.49 12.91 -12.31
CA ARG A 213 -22.46 12.79 -13.78
C ARG A 213 -21.03 12.65 -14.26
N SER A 214 -20.74 11.57 -14.98
CA SER A 214 -19.46 11.39 -15.66
C SER A 214 -19.26 12.48 -16.71
N THR A 215 -18.03 12.98 -16.81
CA THR A 215 -17.62 13.93 -17.83
C THR A 215 -17.02 13.26 -19.08
N GLY A 216 -16.74 11.94 -19.00
CA GLY A 216 -15.96 11.22 -20.00
C GLY A 216 -14.44 11.48 -19.96
N ILE A 217 -13.98 12.40 -19.12
CA ILE A 217 -12.53 12.73 -18.97
C ILE A 217 -11.89 11.69 -18.05
N SER A 218 -11.04 10.81 -18.57
CA SER A 218 -10.36 9.76 -17.80
C SER A 218 -9.15 10.26 -17.01
N SER A 219 -8.56 11.38 -17.43
CA SER A 219 -7.39 11.99 -16.77
C SER A 219 -7.50 13.50 -16.77
N ILE A 220 -7.14 14.13 -15.64
CA ILE A 220 -7.02 15.59 -15.59
C ILE A 220 -5.79 16.11 -16.34
N ILE A 221 -4.80 15.25 -16.56
CA ILE A 221 -3.56 15.59 -17.29
C ILE A 221 -3.88 15.65 -18.77
N GLY A 222 -3.63 16.79 -19.41
CA GLY A 222 -3.92 17.03 -20.82
C GLY A 222 -5.37 17.39 -21.12
N SER A 223 -6.25 17.44 -20.11
CA SER A 223 -7.67 17.79 -20.25
C SER A 223 -8.06 19.06 -19.50
N GLU A 224 -7.08 19.89 -19.13
CA GLU A 224 -7.28 21.03 -18.25
C GLU A 224 -8.29 22.07 -18.82
N ALA A 225 -8.21 22.35 -20.12
CA ALA A 225 -9.11 23.29 -20.79
C ALA A 225 -10.57 22.77 -20.82
N ALA A 226 -10.75 21.48 -21.15
CA ALA A 226 -12.05 20.83 -21.16
C ALA A 226 -12.67 20.81 -19.76
N LEU A 227 -11.88 20.50 -18.74
CA LEU A 227 -12.33 20.46 -17.36
C LEU A 227 -12.74 21.86 -16.86
N ARG A 228 -11.96 22.91 -17.21
CA ARG A 228 -12.33 24.31 -16.88
C ARG A 228 -13.68 24.69 -17.47
N LYS A 229 -13.91 24.38 -18.74
CA LYS A 229 -15.19 24.68 -19.41
C LYS A 229 -16.36 23.99 -18.72
N LEU A 230 -16.25 22.70 -18.42
CA LEU A 230 -17.29 21.93 -17.75
C LEU A 230 -17.63 22.45 -16.35
N VAL A 231 -16.63 22.94 -15.62
CA VAL A 231 -16.79 23.43 -14.26
C VAL A 231 -17.30 24.88 -14.23
N GLN A 232 -17.09 25.69 -15.27
CA GLN A 232 -17.66 27.04 -15.40
C GLN A 232 -19.19 27.01 -15.35
N ASP A 233 -19.82 26.02 -15.97
CA ASP A 233 -21.29 25.86 -16.00
C ASP A 233 -21.85 25.38 -14.64
N SER A 234 -20.98 24.95 -13.72
CA SER A 234 -21.35 24.42 -12.40
C SER A 234 -20.34 24.85 -11.33
N PRO A 235 -20.30 26.14 -10.96
CA PRO A 235 -19.23 26.71 -10.14
C PRO A 235 -19.14 26.15 -8.71
N LYS A 236 -20.22 25.57 -8.19
CA LYS A 236 -20.28 24.97 -6.83
C LYS A 236 -20.28 23.44 -6.84
N ALA A 237 -20.18 22.81 -8.01
CA ALA A 237 -20.21 21.36 -8.09
C ALA A 237 -18.98 20.74 -7.39
N ALA A 238 -19.21 19.70 -6.57
CA ALA A 238 -18.14 18.86 -6.11
C ALA A 238 -17.58 18.03 -7.28
N ILE A 239 -16.28 17.77 -7.26
CA ILE A 239 -15.56 17.09 -8.34
C ILE A 239 -15.01 15.77 -7.81
N TYR A 240 -15.34 14.67 -8.48
CA TYR A 240 -14.71 13.38 -8.28
C TYR A 240 -13.56 13.20 -9.26
N ILE A 241 -12.36 12.84 -8.73
CA ILE A 241 -11.14 12.61 -9.51
C ILE A 241 -10.67 11.18 -9.26
N PRO A 242 -10.84 10.24 -10.23
CA PRO A 242 -10.43 8.84 -10.08
C PRO A 242 -8.93 8.63 -10.23
N GLY A 243 -8.27 9.51 -10.98
CA GLY A 243 -6.88 9.42 -11.40
C GLY A 243 -5.90 10.18 -10.51
N ALA A 244 -4.66 10.30 -10.99
CA ALA A 244 -3.62 11.02 -10.28
C ALA A 244 -3.76 12.53 -10.41
N ILE A 245 -3.52 13.23 -9.31
CA ILE A 245 -3.26 14.67 -9.26
C ILE A 245 -1.74 14.81 -9.10
N THR A 246 -1.06 15.23 -10.16
CA THR A 246 0.39 15.45 -10.18
C THR A 246 0.71 16.92 -9.99
N ASP A 247 1.96 17.24 -9.64
CA ASP A 247 2.43 18.62 -9.48
C ASP A 247 2.14 19.52 -10.68
N ASN A 248 2.34 19.02 -11.89
CA ASN A 248 2.05 19.76 -13.11
C ASN A 248 0.55 19.95 -13.33
N GLY A 249 -0.24 18.88 -13.14
CA GLY A 249 -1.71 18.95 -13.26
C GLY A 249 -2.32 19.92 -12.23
N TYR A 250 -1.85 19.85 -10.98
CA TYR A 250 -2.28 20.77 -9.93
C TYR A 250 -1.95 22.22 -10.24
N SER A 251 -0.71 22.53 -10.64
CA SER A 251 -0.33 23.93 -10.98
C SER A 251 -1.21 24.54 -12.06
N LYS A 252 -1.69 23.75 -13.02
CA LYS A 252 -2.59 24.21 -14.07
C LYS A 252 -4.04 24.33 -13.62
N LEU A 253 -4.47 23.58 -12.63
CA LEU A 253 -5.87 23.48 -12.17
C LEU A 253 -6.10 24.08 -10.78
N GLN A 254 -5.09 24.67 -10.15
CA GLN A 254 -5.16 25.18 -8.78
C GLN A 254 -6.37 26.12 -8.57
N SER A 255 -6.57 27.09 -9.46
CA SER A 255 -7.69 28.04 -9.39
C SER A 255 -9.07 27.35 -9.53
N LEU A 256 -9.12 26.20 -10.19
CA LEU A 256 -10.34 25.42 -10.34
C LEU A 256 -10.66 24.62 -9.07
N PHE A 257 -9.65 24.19 -8.32
CA PHE A 257 -9.84 23.42 -7.10
C PHE A 257 -10.14 24.29 -5.87
N ASN A 258 -9.67 25.55 -5.86
CA ASN A 258 -9.83 26.46 -4.74
C ASN A 258 -11.31 26.64 -4.35
N GLY A 259 -11.61 26.48 -3.07
CA GLY A 259 -12.96 26.64 -2.50
C GLY A 259 -13.94 25.51 -2.90
N ARG A 260 -13.47 24.40 -3.48
CA ARG A 260 -14.35 23.30 -3.91
C ARG A 260 -14.20 22.07 -3.04
N SER A 261 -15.27 21.28 -3.01
CA SER A 261 -15.22 19.91 -2.49
C SER A 261 -14.69 18.96 -3.56
N LEU A 262 -13.62 18.24 -3.22
CA LEU A 262 -12.96 17.27 -4.07
C LEU A 262 -13.11 15.88 -3.46
N ILE A 263 -13.64 14.95 -4.23
CA ILE A 263 -13.68 13.53 -3.86
C ILE A 263 -12.57 12.81 -4.64
N ILE A 264 -11.63 12.20 -3.93
CA ILE A 264 -10.52 11.45 -4.52
C ILE A 264 -10.77 9.96 -4.28
N ARG A 265 -10.43 9.08 -5.23
CA ARG A 265 -10.62 7.64 -5.05
C ARG A 265 -9.86 7.11 -3.83
N HIS A 266 -8.57 7.43 -3.74
CA HIS A 266 -7.69 7.06 -2.64
C HIS A 266 -6.64 8.17 -2.43
N PRO A 267 -6.18 8.46 -1.20
CA PRO A 267 -5.19 9.51 -0.95
C PRO A 267 -3.92 9.38 -1.79
N GLU A 268 -3.45 8.16 -2.06
CA GLU A 268 -2.28 7.92 -2.92
C GLU A 268 -2.47 8.30 -4.39
N ASN A 269 -3.67 8.70 -4.81
CA ASN A 269 -3.86 9.33 -6.11
C ASN A 269 -3.32 10.77 -6.14
N ILE A 270 -3.09 11.37 -4.98
CA ILE A 270 -2.46 12.69 -4.85
C ILE A 270 -0.94 12.52 -4.88
N LYS A 271 -0.34 12.81 -6.04
CA LYS A 271 1.11 12.72 -6.30
C LYS A 271 1.73 14.12 -6.32
N LEU A 272 1.52 14.85 -5.25
CA LEU A 272 2.03 16.20 -5.07
C LEU A 272 3.26 16.21 -4.17
N SER A 273 4.19 17.12 -4.44
CA SER A 273 5.22 17.55 -3.51
C SER A 273 4.58 18.13 -2.24
N LEU A 274 5.27 18.05 -1.11
CA LEU A 274 4.70 18.45 0.18
C LEU A 274 4.14 19.88 0.17
N PRO A 275 4.82 20.93 -0.36
CA PRO A 275 4.25 22.28 -0.39
C PRO A 275 2.97 22.41 -1.22
N LYS A 276 2.87 21.66 -2.34
CA LYS A 276 1.66 21.68 -3.17
C LYS A 276 0.52 20.88 -2.54
N LEU A 277 0.83 19.80 -1.82
CA LEU A 277 -0.16 19.07 -1.04
C LEU A 277 -0.76 19.96 0.06
N GLU A 278 0.08 20.65 0.83
CA GLU A 278 -0.37 21.61 1.84
C GLU A 278 -1.24 22.71 1.22
N SER A 279 -0.81 23.28 0.09
CA SER A 279 -1.60 24.27 -0.64
C SER A 279 -2.96 23.74 -1.06
N LEU A 280 -3.04 22.51 -1.58
CA LEU A 280 -4.28 21.87 -1.99
C LEU A 280 -5.21 21.61 -0.80
N LEU A 281 -4.66 21.10 0.32
CA LEU A 281 -5.43 20.80 1.54
C LEU A 281 -5.98 22.05 2.20
N ASN A 282 -5.24 23.17 2.15
CA ASN A 282 -5.70 24.46 2.70
C ASN A 282 -6.74 25.16 1.80
N ALA A 283 -6.70 24.89 0.51
CA ALA A 283 -7.53 25.60 -0.46
C ALA A 283 -8.85 24.87 -0.81
N SER A 284 -8.98 23.58 -0.46
CA SER A 284 -10.08 22.73 -0.91
C SER A 284 -10.57 21.82 0.22
N ASP A 285 -11.88 21.51 0.22
CA ASP A 285 -12.43 20.44 1.05
C ASP A 285 -12.17 19.09 0.34
N ILE A 286 -11.24 18.30 0.86
CA ILE A 286 -10.83 17.04 0.25
C ILE A 286 -11.30 15.85 1.08
N GLN A 287 -11.95 14.92 0.41
CA GLN A 287 -12.40 13.66 0.99
C GLN A 287 -12.01 12.50 0.08
N THR A 288 -11.98 11.29 0.61
CA THR A 288 -11.65 10.08 -0.16
C THR A 288 -12.76 9.04 -0.11
N LEU A 289 -12.86 8.22 -1.16
CA LEU A 289 -13.77 7.06 -1.15
C LEU A 289 -13.16 5.90 -0.34
N ILE A 290 -11.86 5.67 -0.49
CA ILE A 290 -11.11 4.63 0.21
C ILE A 290 -10.08 5.34 1.07
N PRO A 291 -10.21 5.32 2.41
CA PRO A 291 -9.28 6.02 3.29
C PRO A 291 -7.91 5.34 3.34
N HIS A 292 -6.90 6.10 3.74
CA HIS A 292 -5.57 5.57 3.97
C HIS A 292 -5.52 4.78 5.29
N ARG A 293 -5.53 3.45 5.21
CA ARG A 293 -5.67 2.56 6.37
C ARG A 293 -4.33 2.21 7.02
N ILE A 294 -3.42 3.18 7.14
CA ILE A 294 -2.13 2.97 7.84
C ILE A 294 -2.41 2.75 9.33
N LYS A 295 -2.15 1.52 9.80
CA LYS A 295 -2.28 1.10 11.20
C LYS A 295 -0.95 1.13 11.93
N GLY A 296 0.17 1.00 11.22
CA GLY A 296 1.50 1.03 11.82
C GLY A 296 2.56 1.47 10.81
N ILE A 297 3.63 2.06 11.33
CA ILE A 297 4.79 2.48 10.54
C ILE A 297 6.03 1.84 11.15
N ALA A 298 6.73 1.04 10.35
CA ALA A 298 8.01 0.45 10.72
C ALA A 298 9.16 1.24 10.06
N LEU A 299 10.17 1.53 10.85
CA LEU A 299 11.42 2.13 10.41
C LEU A 299 12.48 1.03 10.25
N ASN A 300 13.23 1.05 9.19
CA ASN A 300 14.53 0.40 9.12
C ASN A 300 15.62 1.47 9.23
N SER A 301 16.17 1.64 10.41
CA SER A 301 17.19 2.67 10.68
C SER A 301 18.53 2.39 10.01
N TRP A 302 18.74 1.16 9.52
CA TRP A 302 20.00 0.76 8.91
C TRP A 302 19.92 0.70 7.37
N ALA A 303 20.99 1.10 6.71
CA ALA A 303 21.20 0.91 5.28
C ALA A 303 22.61 0.33 5.02
N PRO A 304 22.83 -0.38 3.89
CA PRO A 304 24.15 -0.88 3.54
C PRO A 304 25.23 0.23 3.57
N GLY A 305 26.33 -0.02 4.28
CA GLY A 305 27.43 0.92 4.46
C GLY A 305 27.31 1.85 5.68
N MET A 306 26.20 1.80 6.42
CA MET A 306 26.05 2.55 7.68
C MET A 306 26.68 1.80 8.86
N HIS A 307 27.37 2.53 9.74
CA HIS A 307 27.78 2.02 11.04
C HIS A 307 26.60 1.96 12.02
N GLN A 308 26.70 1.13 13.04
CA GLN A 308 25.63 0.97 14.04
C GLN A 308 25.29 2.29 14.74
N LYS A 309 26.29 3.09 15.10
CA LYS A 309 26.06 4.40 15.71
C LYS A 309 25.27 5.36 14.82
N ASP A 310 25.51 5.33 13.51
CA ASP A 310 24.78 6.17 12.56
C ASP A 310 23.32 5.73 12.45
N ALA A 311 23.06 4.43 12.50
CA ALA A 311 21.70 3.88 12.54
C ALA A 311 20.96 4.28 13.82
N GLU A 312 21.62 4.28 14.96
CA GLU A 312 21.05 4.71 16.24
C GLU A 312 20.72 6.22 16.23
N LEU A 313 21.62 7.05 15.71
CA LEU A 313 21.39 8.48 15.53
C LEU A 313 20.25 8.76 14.57
N PHE A 314 20.22 8.04 13.43
CA PHE A 314 19.14 8.15 12.45
C PHE A 314 17.77 7.82 13.07
N ARG A 315 17.70 6.73 13.82
CA ARG A 315 16.48 6.35 14.54
C ARG A 315 16.04 7.41 15.54
N ALA A 316 16.96 7.89 16.37
CA ALA A 316 16.69 8.91 17.37
C ALA A 316 16.14 10.20 16.72
N GLU A 317 16.75 10.62 15.62
CA GLU A 317 16.37 11.82 14.87
C GLU A 317 14.98 11.67 14.22
N VAL A 318 14.66 10.49 13.63
CA VAL A 318 13.34 10.25 13.07
C VAL A 318 12.29 10.26 14.19
N ARG A 319 12.55 9.61 15.32
CA ARG A 319 11.61 9.58 16.45
C ARG A 319 11.40 10.97 17.06
N SER A 320 12.43 11.75 17.22
CA SER A 320 12.32 13.13 17.74
C SER A 320 11.55 14.06 16.80
N SER A 321 11.66 13.85 15.50
CA SER A 321 10.94 14.64 14.48
C SER A 321 9.44 14.32 14.43
N PHE A 322 9.01 13.15 14.96
CA PHE A 322 7.63 12.67 14.95
C PHE A 322 7.22 12.08 16.31
N PRO A 323 7.20 12.88 17.39
CA PRO A 323 7.04 12.39 18.76
C PRO A 323 5.67 11.71 19.03
N GLY A 324 4.64 12.06 18.24
CA GLY A 324 3.30 11.43 18.32
C GLY A 324 3.14 10.15 17.49
N LEU A 325 4.19 9.72 16.80
CA LEU A 325 4.12 8.58 15.91
C LEU A 325 4.75 7.34 16.55
N ASN A 326 3.94 6.30 16.73
CA ASN A 326 4.43 5.02 17.26
C ASN A 326 5.22 4.27 16.18
N LEU A 327 6.53 4.57 16.09
CA LEU A 327 7.47 3.97 15.15
C LEU A 327 8.13 2.74 15.76
N ILE A 328 8.05 1.60 15.06
CA ILE A 328 8.78 0.38 15.41
C ILE A 328 10.02 0.32 14.51
N ASP A 329 11.22 0.24 15.10
CA ASP A 329 12.41 0.00 14.30
C ASP A 329 12.60 -1.50 14.06
N THR A 330 12.71 -1.89 12.79
CA THR A 330 12.94 -3.29 12.42
C THR A 330 14.28 -3.83 12.90
N MET A 331 15.26 -2.96 13.16
CA MET A 331 16.54 -3.34 13.76
C MET A 331 16.43 -3.71 15.25
N GLU A 332 15.38 -3.27 15.95
CA GLU A 332 15.08 -3.67 17.31
C GLU A 332 14.26 -4.99 17.38
N LEU A 333 13.88 -5.55 16.25
CA LEU A 333 13.08 -6.78 16.13
C LEU A 333 13.91 -8.03 15.79
N ILE A 334 15.20 -7.85 15.51
CA ILE A 334 16.14 -8.91 15.11
C ILE A 334 16.77 -9.58 16.32
#